data_cfdbcd64469c8ee9591405a55d500338
#
_entry.id   cfdbcd64469c8ee9591405a55d500338
#
_cell.length_a   1.000
_cell.length_b   1.000
_cell.length_c   1.000
_cell.angle_alpha   90.00
_cell.angle_beta   90.00
_cell.angle_gamma   90.00
#
_symmetry.space_group_name_H-M   'P 1'
#
loop_
_entity.id
_entity.type
_entity.pdbx_description
1 polymer ?
#
loop_
_entity_poly.entity_id
_entity_poly.type
_entity_poly.pdbx_seq_one_letter_code
_entity_poly.pdbx_strand_id
1 'polypeptide(L)'
;MSKTVIVAGATGLVGSAALRHFGSIAECDVIALSRRPPRDLCGARHIPLDLTDADQCLAIAHHLRGATHLVYAALYEGPNLIDGWRDPHQIAINDSMLRNLMAAIEPVSPGLRHVALLQGIKAYGVHVRPLKVPAREGRSEM
;
A
#
# COMPACT_ATOMS: atom_id res chain seq x y z
N MET A 1 -19.98 7.39 11.31
CA MET A 1 -19.74 6.18 10.49
C MET A 1 -18.33 5.70 10.74
N SER A 2 -18.17 4.47 11.17
CA SER A 2 -16.86 3.84 11.33
C SER A 2 -16.15 3.76 9.98
N LYS A 3 -14.84 4.01 9.97
CA LYS A 3 -13.99 3.87 8.78
C LYS A 3 -13.19 2.60 8.91
N THR A 4 -13.18 1.77 7.88
CA THR A 4 -12.29 0.62 7.82
C THR A 4 -11.08 0.98 6.96
N VAL A 5 -9.90 1.01 7.57
CA VAL A 5 -8.64 1.40 6.94
C VAL A 5 -7.74 0.18 6.78
N ILE A 6 -7.41 -0.17 5.56
CA ILE A 6 -6.42 -1.21 5.26
C ILE A 6 -5.05 -0.54 5.15
N VAL A 7 -4.05 -1.11 5.82
CA VAL A 7 -2.64 -0.72 5.71
C VAL A 7 -1.86 -1.89 5.14
N ALA A 8 -1.48 -1.81 3.88
CA ALA A 8 -0.63 -2.79 3.20
C ALA A 8 0.85 -2.39 3.36
N GLY A 9 1.70 -3.35 3.70
CA GLY A 9 3.10 -3.08 4.07
C GLY A 9 3.24 -2.59 5.51
N ALA A 10 2.42 -3.12 6.41
CA ALA A 10 2.26 -2.68 7.80
C ALA A 10 3.53 -2.75 8.66
N THR A 11 4.53 -3.54 8.27
CA THR A 11 5.82 -3.67 8.99
C THR A 11 6.87 -2.65 8.58
N GLY A 12 6.66 -1.94 7.46
CA GLY A 12 7.59 -0.92 6.97
C GLY A 12 7.50 0.39 7.75
N LEU A 13 8.41 1.32 7.46
CA LEU A 13 8.49 2.63 8.13
C LEU A 13 7.16 3.40 8.01
N VAL A 14 6.64 3.54 6.80
CA VAL A 14 5.40 4.28 6.55
C VAL A 14 4.18 3.50 7.02
N GLY A 15 4.13 2.17 6.78
CA GLY A 15 3.02 1.33 7.23
C GLY A 15 2.88 1.33 8.76
N SER A 16 3.98 1.24 9.51
CA SER A 16 3.93 1.32 10.97
C SER A 16 3.50 2.70 11.48
N ALA A 17 3.88 3.78 10.79
CA ALA A 17 3.40 5.11 11.11
C ALA A 17 1.89 5.25 10.85
N ALA A 18 1.40 4.69 9.75
CA ALA A 18 -0.03 4.65 9.45
C ALA A 18 -0.82 3.86 10.50
N LEU A 19 -0.30 2.70 10.95
CA LEU A 19 -0.94 1.93 12.04
C LEU A 19 -1.09 2.76 13.31
N ARG A 20 -0.03 3.45 13.74
CA ARG A 20 -0.08 4.31 14.93
C ARG A 20 -1.11 5.44 14.77
N HIS A 21 -1.10 6.08 13.61
CA HIS A 21 -2.01 7.19 13.34
C HIS A 21 -3.47 6.74 13.33
N PHE A 22 -3.82 5.79 12.48
CA PHE A 22 -5.22 5.36 12.36
C PHE A 22 -5.71 4.56 13.57
N GLY A 23 -4.83 3.80 14.21
CA GLY A 23 -5.15 3.07 15.45
C GLY A 23 -5.44 3.98 16.65
N SER A 24 -4.99 5.24 16.62
CA SER A 24 -5.32 6.23 17.65
C SER A 24 -6.68 6.92 17.43
N ILE A 25 -7.35 6.67 16.32
CA ILE A 25 -8.63 7.29 15.97
C ILE A 25 -9.75 6.32 16.30
N ALA A 26 -10.60 6.68 17.27
CA ALA A 26 -11.64 5.78 17.80
C ALA A 26 -12.64 5.29 16.74
N GLU A 27 -12.89 6.08 15.69
CA GLU A 27 -13.82 5.74 14.62
C GLU A 27 -13.17 4.95 13.47
N CYS A 28 -11.90 4.50 13.64
CA CYS A 28 -11.20 3.72 12.65
C CYS A 28 -11.02 2.28 13.10
N ASP A 29 -11.53 1.33 12.31
CA ASP A 29 -11.13 -0.07 12.35
C ASP A 29 -9.95 -0.28 11.42
N VAL A 30 -8.83 -0.76 11.92
CA VAL A 30 -7.60 -0.89 11.13
C VAL A 30 -7.27 -2.34 10.85
N ILE A 31 -6.98 -2.64 9.58
CA ILE A 31 -6.51 -3.95 9.10
C ILE A 31 -5.08 -3.81 8.63
N ALA A 32 -4.17 -4.52 9.29
CA ALA A 32 -2.76 -4.54 8.95
C ALA A 32 -2.44 -5.75 8.04
N LEU A 33 -1.96 -5.50 6.83
CA LEU A 33 -1.55 -6.54 5.88
C LEU A 33 -0.03 -6.56 5.76
N SER A 34 0.57 -7.69 6.08
CA SER A 34 2.01 -7.94 5.94
C SER A 34 2.30 -9.42 6.13
N ARG A 35 3.44 -9.89 5.60
CA ARG A 35 3.85 -11.32 5.73
C ARG A 35 4.10 -11.72 7.18
N ARG A 36 4.61 -10.80 8.00
CA ARG A 36 4.87 -11.00 9.43
C ARG A 36 4.09 -9.98 10.24
N PRO A 37 3.70 -10.28 11.47
CA PRO A 37 3.01 -9.31 12.31
C PRO A 37 3.92 -8.09 12.60
N PRO A 38 3.35 -6.88 12.59
CA PRO A 38 4.03 -5.69 13.08
C PRO A 38 4.47 -5.85 14.55
N ARG A 39 5.50 -5.14 14.96
CA ARG A 39 5.97 -5.12 16.38
C ARG A 39 4.88 -4.57 17.31
N ASP A 40 4.16 -3.56 16.85
CA ASP A 40 3.02 -2.97 17.53
C ASP A 40 1.87 -2.86 16.55
N LEU A 41 0.76 -3.48 16.90
CA LEU A 41 -0.47 -3.45 16.10
C LEU A 41 -1.29 -2.19 16.32
N CYS A 42 -1.04 -1.42 17.38
CA CYS A 42 -1.78 -0.20 17.70
C CYS A 42 -3.31 -0.39 17.63
N GLY A 43 -3.81 -1.55 18.07
CA GLY A 43 -5.22 -1.91 17.98
C GLY A 43 -5.69 -2.46 16.63
N ALA A 44 -4.83 -2.53 15.63
CA ALA A 44 -5.18 -3.09 14.32
C ALA A 44 -5.30 -4.62 14.36
N ARG A 45 -6.14 -5.16 13.50
CA ARG A 45 -6.22 -6.61 13.23
C ARG A 45 -5.20 -6.98 12.16
N HIS A 46 -4.26 -7.86 12.48
CA HIS A 46 -3.29 -8.36 11.52
C HIS A 46 -3.82 -9.53 10.71
N ILE A 47 -3.60 -9.50 9.41
CA ILE A 47 -3.85 -10.61 8.47
C ILE A 47 -2.53 -10.89 7.74
N PRO A 48 -1.93 -12.07 7.95
CA PRO A 48 -0.74 -12.48 7.21
C PRO A 48 -1.05 -12.59 5.72
N LEU A 49 -0.25 -11.91 4.89
CA LEU A 49 -0.48 -11.88 3.46
C LEU A 49 0.82 -11.64 2.69
N ASP A 50 1.06 -12.47 1.68
CA ASP A 50 2.04 -12.19 0.64
C ASP A 50 1.29 -11.59 -0.58
N LEU A 51 1.54 -10.33 -0.88
CA LEU A 51 0.90 -9.62 -1.99
C LEU A 51 1.33 -10.13 -3.36
N THR A 52 2.44 -10.87 -3.45
CA THR A 52 2.87 -11.51 -4.70
C THR A 52 2.03 -12.74 -5.05
N ASP A 53 1.30 -13.28 -4.10
CA ASP A 53 0.43 -14.44 -4.26
C ASP A 53 -1.04 -14.00 -4.46
N ALA A 54 -1.49 -14.06 -5.72
CA ALA A 54 -2.85 -13.66 -6.08
C ALA A 54 -3.92 -14.51 -5.40
N ASP A 55 -3.67 -15.81 -5.24
CA ASP A 55 -4.64 -16.73 -4.62
C ASP A 55 -4.80 -16.45 -3.13
N GLN A 56 -3.70 -16.16 -2.42
CA GLN A 56 -3.75 -15.70 -1.03
C GLN A 56 -4.53 -14.39 -0.91
N CYS A 57 -4.31 -13.43 -1.81
CA CYS A 57 -5.05 -12.17 -1.80
C CYS A 57 -6.56 -12.41 -1.93
N LEU A 58 -6.97 -13.25 -2.87
CA LEU A 58 -8.38 -13.59 -3.06
C LEU A 58 -8.97 -14.37 -1.88
N ALA A 59 -8.20 -15.29 -1.29
CA ALA A 59 -8.66 -16.11 -0.15
C ALA A 59 -9.02 -15.25 1.07
N ILE A 60 -8.32 -14.12 1.30
CA ILE A 60 -8.57 -13.24 2.45
C ILE A 60 -9.57 -12.11 2.14
N ALA A 61 -10.12 -12.03 0.92
CA ALA A 61 -10.99 -10.94 0.49
C ALA A 61 -12.19 -10.73 1.45
N HIS A 62 -12.76 -11.81 1.99
CA HIS A 62 -13.86 -11.72 2.95
C HIS A 62 -13.52 -10.97 4.24
N HIS A 63 -12.24 -10.93 4.63
CA HIS A 63 -11.73 -10.15 5.76
C HIS A 63 -11.58 -8.66 5.46
N LEU A 64 -11.58 -8.29 4.18
CA LEU A 64 -11.41 -6.91 3.71
C LEU A 64 -12.75 -6.22 3.42
N ARG A 65 -13.86 -6.93 3.62
CA ARG A 65 -15.21 -6.44 3.35
C ARG A 65 -15.50 -5.15 4.11
N GLY A 66 -16.07 -4.18 3.39
CA GLY A 66 -16.46 -2.90 3.96
C GLY A 66 -15.29 -1.92 4.14
N ALA A 67 -14.13 -2.20 3.56
CA ALA A 67 -13.02 -1.25 3.56
C ALA A 67 -13.42 0.07 2.89
N THR A 68 -13.06 1.18 3.52
CA THR A 68 -13.35 2.52 3.03
C THR A 68 -12.09 3.25 2.56
N HIS A 69 -10.93 2.88 3.09
CA HIS A 69 -9.64 3.50 2.80
C HIS A 69 -8.54 2.44 2.70
N LEU A 70 -7.62 2.65 1.79
CA LEU A 70 -6.39 1.86 1.65
C LEU A 70 -5.17 2.78 1.74
N VAL A 71 -4.24 2.45 2.62
CA VAL A 71 -2.88 2.98 2.63
C VAL A 71 -1.97 1.90 2.07
N TYR A 72 -1.50 2.09 0.85
CA TYR A 72 -0.60 1.15 0.18
C TYR A 72 0.85 1.60 0.37
N ALA A 73 1.54 0.98 1.34
CA ALA A 73 2.93 1.24 1.70
C ALA A 73 3.83 0.01 1.46
N ALA A 74 3.31 -1.01 0.78
CA ALA A 74 4.08 -2.19 0.44
C ALA A 74 5.02 -1.92 -0.73
N LEU A 75 6.23 -2.47 -0.63
CA LEU A 75 7.24 -2.39 -1.68
C LEU A 75 8.04 -3.69 -1.71
N TYR A 76 8.20 -4.25 -2.90
CA TYR A 76 9.19 -5.29 -3.16
C TYR A 76 10.48 -4.63 -3.64
N GLU A 77 11.56 -4.92 -2.95
CA GLU A 77 12.91 -4.52 -3.31
C GLU A 77 13.82 -5.75 -3.43
N GLY A 78 14.54 -5.84 -4.53
CA GLY A 78 15.60 -6.84 -4.72
C GLY A 78 16.82 -6.52 -3.84
N PRO A 79 17.81 -7.41 -3.83
CA PRO A 79 18.99 -7.27 -2.97
C PRO A 79 19.89 -6.09 -3.37
N ASN A 80 19.75 -5.58 -4.61
CA ASN A 80 20.52 -4.47 -5.13
C ASN A 80 19.64 -3.24 -5.39
N LEU A 81 19.66 -2.29 -4.46
CA LEU A 81 18.75 -1.15 -4.44
C LEU A 81 18.86 -0.28 -5.71
N ILE A 82 20.07 0.02 -6.16
CA ILE A 82 20.29 0.95 -7.28
C ILE A 82 19.87 0.31 -8.61
N ASP A 83 20.27 -0.93 -8.84
CA ASP A 83 19.93 -1.67 -10.06
C ASP A 83 18.43 -2.01 -10.09
N GLY A 84 17.85 -2.32 -8.93
CA GLY A 84 16.44 -2.61 -8.78
C GLY A 84 15.51 -1.46 -9.22
N TRP A 85 15.97 -0.21 -9.14
CA TRP A 85 15.15 0.94 -9.56
C TRP A 85 14.82 0.98 -11.05
N ARG A 86 15.60 0.30 -11.87
CA ARG A 86 15.43 0.20 -13.34
C ARG A 86 15.12 -1.21 -13.79
N ASP A 87 15.05 -2.16 -12.86
CA ASP A 87 14.77 -3.54 -13.17
C ASP A 87 13.31 -3.75 -13.55
N PRO A 88 13.00 -4.09 -14.82
CA PRO A 88 11.64 -4.34 -15.25
C PRO A 88 10.94 -5.45 -14.45
N HIS A 89 11.69 -6.42 -13.96
CA HIS A 89 11.17 -7.52 -13.16
C HIS A 89 10.69 -7.01 -11.80
N GLN A 90 11.47 -6.19 -11.12
CA GLN A 90 11.06 -5.57 -9.85
C GLN A 90 9.84 -4.66 -10.04
N ILE A 91 9.79 -3.90 -11.13
CA ILE A 91 8.63 -3.06 -11.47
C ILE A 91 7.38 -3.92 -11.67
N ALA A 92 7.50 -5.01 -12.44
CA ALA A 92 6.37 -5.91 -12.69
C ALA A 92 5.86 -6.59 -11.41
N ILE A 93 6.75 -6.98 -10.48
CA ILE A 93 6.35 -7.54 -9.18
C ILE A 93 5.54 -6.51 -8.40
N ASN A 94 6.02 -5.27 -8.29
CA ASN A 94 5.30 -4.23 -7.53
C ASN A 94 3.96 -3.88 -8.17
N ASP A 95 3.85 -3.84 -9.50
CA ASP A 95 2.57 -3.65 -10.19
C ASP A 95 1.61 -4.81 -9.90
N SER A 96 2.09 -6.06 -9.98
CA SER A 96 1.25 -7.23 -9.69
C SER A 96 0.78 -7.28 -8.23
N MET A 97 1.60 -6.89 -7.27
CA MET A 97 1.23 -6.82 -5.85
C MET A 97 0.06 -5.87 -5.61
N LEU A 98 0.09 -4.68 -6.22
CA LEU A 98 -1.02 -3.73 -6.11
C LEU A 98 -2.28 -4.27 -6.79
N ARG A 99 -2.17 -4.83 -7.99
CA ARG A 99 -3.30 -5.42 -8.72
C ARG A 99 -3.93 -6.57 -7.96
N ASN A 100 -3.15 -7.47 -7.40
CA ASN A 100 -3.64 -8.60 -6.60
C ASN A 100 -4.46 -8.11 -5.40
N LEU A 101 -3.97 -7.10 -4.70
CA LEU A 101 -4.69 -6.55 -3.54
C LEU A 101 -5.98 -5.84 -3.98
N MET A 102 -5.93 -5.03 -5.03
CA MET A 102 -7.12 -4.33 -5.54
C MET A 102 -8.18 -5.31 -6.03
N ALA A 103 -7.79 -6.36 -6.74
CA ALA A 103 -8.70 -7.43 -7.17
C ALA A 103 -9.42 -8.12 -6.00
N ALA A 104 -8.78 -8.21 -4.83
CA ALA A 104 -9.38 -8.76 -3.62
C ALA A 104 -10.31 -7.75 -2.91
N ILE A 105 -10.01 -6.45 -2.94
CA ILE A 105 -10.77 -5.42 -2.22
C ILE A 105 -12.01 -4.97 -2.99
N GLU A 106 -11.87 -4.64 -4.26
CA GLU A 106 -12.93 -3.97 -5.05
C GLU A 106 -14.26 -4.73 -5.04
N PRO A 107 -14.32 -6.06 -5.24
CA PRO A 107 -15.58 -6.78 -5.28
C PRO A 107 -16.32 -6.82 -3.93
N VAL A 108 -15.59 -6.73 -2.81
CA VAL A 108 -16.14 -6.87 -1.46
C VAL A 108 -16.29 -5.55 -0.72
N SER A 109 -15.75 -4.47 -1.26
CA SER A 109 -15.73 -3.13 -0.66
C SER A 109 -16.15 -2.05 -1.66
N PRO A 110 -17.41 -2.07 -2.14
CA PRO A 110 -17.92 -1.05 -3.07
C PRO A 110 -17.91 0.37 -2.47
N GLY A 111 -17.73 0.47 -1.16
CA GLY A 111 -17.58 1.75 -0.43
C GLY A 111 -16.15 2.26 -0.31
N LEU A 112 -15.19 1.67 -1.02
CA LEU A 112 -13.80 2.16 -1.04
C LEU A 112 -13.77 3.58 -1.63
N ARG A 113 -13.34 4.57 -0.83
CA ARG A 113 -13.39 5.99 -1.20
C ARG A 113 -12.04 6.58 -1.52
N HIS A 114 -10.99 6.01 -0.94
CA HIS A 114 -9.65 6.58 -1.04
C HIS A 114 -8.58 5.50 -1.02
N VAL A 115 -7.63 5.64 -1.93
CA VAL A 115 -6.41 4.84 -1.99
C VAL A 115 -5.22 5.80 -1.93
N ALA A 116 -4.48 5.76 -0.82
CA ALA A 116 -3.21 6.45 -0.69
C ALA A 116 -2.10 5.54 -1.21
N LEU A 117 -1.63 5.80 -2.42
CA LEU A 117 -0.51 5.11 -3.03
C LEU A 117 0.77 5.91 -2.81
N LEU A 118 1.71 5.33 -2.06
CA LEU A 118 2.97 6.00 -1.77
C LEU A 118 3.89 5.97 -2.98
N GLN A 119 4.39 7.14 -3.33
CA GLN A 119 5.27 7.35 -4.46
C GLN A 119 6.53 8.11 -4.02
N GLY A 120 7.65 7.81 -4.67
CA GLY A 120 8.87 8.58 -4.50
C GLY A 120 8.97 9.76 -5.46
N ILE A 121 10.06 10.53 -5.35
CA ILE A 121 10.37 11.68 -6.21
C ILE A 121 10.38 11.34 -7.71
N LYS A 122 10.55 10.08 -8.07
CA LYS A 122 10.51 9.61 -9.46
C LYS A 122 9.15 9.82 -10.13
N ALA A 123 8.06 9.92 -9.36
CA ALA A 123 6.73 10.24 -9.88
C ALA A 123 6.70 11.60 -10.63
N TYR A 124 7.64 12.49 -10.32
CA TYR A 124 7.80 13.77 -11.03
C TYR A 124 8.64 13.67 -12.31
N GLY A 125 9.20 12.50 -12.63
CA GLY A 125 9.99 12.28 -13.84
C GLY A 125 11.42 12.85 -13.78
N VAL A 126 11.98 13.14 -12.59
CA VAL A 126 13.35 13.68 -12.41
C VAL A 126 14.45 12.83 -13.04
N HIS A 127 14.20 11.54 -13.24
CA HIS A 127 15.14 10.58 -13.80
C HIS A 127 15.11 10.50 -15.33
N VAL A 128 14.13 11.14 -15.97
CA VAL A 128 13.96 11.15 -17.44
C VAL A 128 14.12 12.52 -18.06
N ARG A 129 13.88 13.60 -17.31
CA ARG A 129 14.01 14.99 -17.78
C ARG A 129 14.33 15.94 -16.63
N PRO A 130 15.00 17.08 -16.90
CA PRO A 130 15.14 18.14 -15.92
C PRO A 130 13.79 18.69 -15.50
N LEU A 131 13.60 18.90 -14.20
CA LEU A 131 12.39 19.48 -13.64
C LEU A 131 12.64 20.90 -13.16
N LYS A 132 11.62 21.73 -13.27
CA LYS A 132 11.61 23.05 -12.62
C LYS A 132 11.42 22.87 -11.13
N VAL A 133 12.35 23.37 -10.33
CA VAL A 133 12.25 23.34 -8.86
C VAL A 133 11.63 24.63 -8.34
N PRO A 134 10.82 24.57 -7.25
CA PRO A 134 10.35 23.34 -6.60
C PRO A 134 9.34 22.54 -7.44
N ALA A 135 9.35 21.21 -7.31
CA ALA A 135 8.32 20.37 -7.89
C ALA A 135 6.96 20.67 -7.23
N ARG A 136 5.92 20.76 -8.04
CA ARG A 136 4.55 21.07 -7.56
C ARG A 136 3.57 20.03 -8.03
N GLU A 137 2.56 19.75 -7.22
CA GLU A 137 1.44 18.92 -7.61
C GLU A 137 0.74 19.51 -8.84
N GLY A 138 0.21 18.65 -9.72
CA GLY A 138 -0.44 19.06 -10.96
C GLY A 138 0.49 19.29 -12.15
N ARG A 139 1.81 19.08 -12.01
CA ARG A 139 2.79 19.15 -13.11
C ARG A 139 3.38 17.81 -13.53
N SER A 140 2.85 16.69 -13.06
CA SER A 140 3.24 15.37 -13.55
C SER A 140 2.49 15.04 -14.84
N GLU A 141 2.87 15.66 -15.93
CA GLU A 141 2.55 15.14 -17.25
C GLU A 141 3.60 14.08 -17.61
N MET A 142 3.31 12.83 -17.34
CA MET A 142 3.96 11.69 -17.95
C MET A 142 3.05 11.07 -18.98
#